data_e118d20e80fedd35828e9102c19db3d0
#
_entry.id   e118d20e80fedd35828e9102c19db3d0
#
_cell.length_a   1.000
_cell.length_b   1.000
_cell.length_c   1.000
_cell.angle_alpha   90.00
_cell.angle_beta   90.00
_cell.angle_gamma   90.00
#
_symmetry.space_group_name_H-M   'P 1'
#
loop_
_entity.id
_entity.type
_entity.pdbx_description
1 polymer ?
#
loop_
_entity_poly.entity_id
_entity_poly.type
_entity_poly.pdbx_seq_one_letter_code
_entity_poly.pdbx_strand_id
1 'polypeptide(L)'
;MNKKIFAANWKMYLNSNESREFMLKINANKDLFSEFDIMIFPSHVAISIIQDLAKGFDNIKIGMQDCDILTSGAVTGSNSITSHKVDSCIVGHSERRTIFNENDELIKKKLNNCLDQIGSAVLCIGEKLNEKEENKTF
;
A
#
# COMPACT_ATOMS: atom_id res chain seq x y z
N MET A 1 -10.30 20.43 -10.73
CA MET A 1 -11.03 19.57 -9.77
C MET A 1 -10.07 18.50 -9.29
N ASN A 2 -10.03 18.16 -8.00
CA ASN A 2 -9.23 17.05 -7.53
C ASN A 2 -9.84 15.75 -8.07
N LYS A 3 -9.02 14.92 -8.75
CA LYS A 3 -9.45 13.60 -9.21
C LYS A 3 -9.79 12.71 -8.02
N LYS A 4 -10.72 11.79 -8.21
CA LYS A 4 -10.99 10.74 -7.22
C LYS A 4 -9.85 9.72 -7.25
N ILE A 5 -9.46 9.23 -6.08
CA ILE A 5 -8.40 8.22 -5.94
C ILE A 5 -9.05 6.85 -5.75
N PHE A 6 -8.66 5.88 -6.59
CA PHE A 6 -8.94 4.46 -6.38
C PHE A 6 -7.71 3.79 -5.79
N ALA A 7 -7.80 3.37 -4.52
CA ALA A 7 -6.74 2.64 -3.85
C ALA A 7 -7.06 1.14 -3.84
N ALA A 8 -6.21 0.33 -4.46
CA ALA A 8 -6.40 -1.11 -4.61
C ALA A 8 -5.32 -1.88 -3.84
N ASN A 9 -5.68 -2.39 -2.65
CA ASN A 9 -4.83 -3.30 -1.90
C ASN A 9 -5.03 -4.74 -2.43
N TRP A 10 -4.03 -5.28 -3.14
CA TRP A 10 -4.09 -6.64 -3.71
C TRP A 10 -3.84 -7.73 -2.66
N LYS A 11 -3.42 -7.34 -1.47
CA LYS A 11 -3.11 -8.26 -0.38
C LYS A 11 -2.12 -9.35 -0.82
N MET A 12 -2.32 -10.60 -0.38
CA MET A 12 -1.45 -11.73 -0.68
C MET A 12 -2.10 -12.70 -1.71
N TYR A 13 -2.93 -12.17 -2.62
CA TYR A 13 -3.69 -13.04 -3.53
C TYR A 13 -2.99 -13.33 -4.86
N LEU A 14 -2.17 -12.41 -5.37
CA LEU A 14 -1.59 -12.51 -6.71
C LEU A 14 -0.09 -12.80 -6.62
N ASN A 15 0.37 -13.85 -7.31
CA ASN A 15 1.78 -14.06 -7.56
C ASN A 15 2.30 -13.12 -8.67
N SER A 16 3.59 -13.20 -8.99
CA SER A 16 4.24 -12.30 -9.97
C SER A 16 3.61 -12.38 -11.37
N ASN A 17 3.27 -13.59 -11.84
CA ASN A 17 2.68 -13.78 -13.16
C ASN A 17 1.23 -13.28 -13.22
N GLU A 18 0.43 -13.64 -12.23
CA GLU A 18 -0.96 -13.16 -12.10
C GLU A 18 -1.02 -11.64 -11.98
N SER A 19 -0.10 -11.06 -11.22
CA SER A 19 0.04 -9.60 -11.09
C SER A 19 0.35 -8.95 -12.44
N ARG A 20 1.27 -9.54 -13.21
CA ARG A 20 1.60 -9.10 -14.58
C ARG A 20 0.39 -9.15 -15.49
N GLU A 21 -0.31 -10.28 -15.53
CA GLU A 21 -1.51 -10.45 -16.37
C GLU A 21 -2.61 -9.47 -16.00
N PHE A 22 -2.82 -9.24 -14.72
CA PHE A 22 -3.82 -8.29 -14.25
C PHE A 22 -3.46 -6.85 -14.66
N MET A 23 -2.20 -6.45 -14.52
CA MET A 23 -1.74 -5.13 -14.95
C MET A 23 -1.84 -4.92 -16.45
N LEU A 24 -1.57 -5.97 -17.25
CA LEU A 24 -1.76 -5.91 -18.71
C LEU A 24 -3.24 -5.69 -19.09
N LYS A 25 -4.18 -6.25 -18.34
CA LYS A 25 -5.62 -5.97 -18.52
C LYS A 25 -5.98 -4.52 -18.17
N ILE A 26 -5.38 -3.96 -17.11
CA ILE A 26 -5.54 -2.53 -16.77
C ILE A 26 -5.04 -1.67 -17.93
N ASN A 27 -3.84 -1.97 -18.44
CA ASN A 27 -3.22 -1.23 -19.55
C ASN A 27 -4.07 -1.27 -20.82
N ALA A 28 -4.65 -2.43 -21.14
CA ALA A 28 -5.52 -2.58 -22.31
C ALA A 28 -6.83 -1.78 -22.21
N ASN A 29 -7.23 -1.39 -20.99
CA ASN A 29 -8.46 -0.65 -20.70
C ASN A 29 -8.19 0.74 -20.10
N LYS A 30 -7.02 1.32 -20.38
CA LYS A 30 -6.54 2.55 -19.77
C LYS A 30 -7.52 3.74 -19.87
N ASP A 31 -8.25 3.84 -20.97
CA ASP A 31 -9.17 4.95 -21.23
C ASP A 31 -10.33 4.97 -20.22
N LEU A 32 -10.72 3.80 -19.67
CA LEU A 32 -11.75 3.71 -18.64
C LEU A 32 -11.35 4.36 -17.32
N PHE A 33 -10.05 4.55 -17.11
CA PHE A 33 -9.48 5.01 -15.84
C PHE A 33 -8.88 6.42 -15.93
N SER A 34 -8.98 7.08 -17.08
CA SER A 34 -8.33 8.39 -17.35
C SER A 34 -8.78 9.51 -16.38
N GLU A 35 -10.03 9.42 -15.91
CA GLU A 35 -10.64 10.40 -15.00
C GLU A 35 -10.24 10.22 -13.52
N PHE A 36 -9.50 9.14 -13.19
CA PHE A 36 -9.18 8.77 -11.82
C PHE A 36 -7.68 8.73 -11.62
N ASP A 37 -7.25 9.02 -10.38
CA ASP A 37 -5.93 8.63 -9.90
C ASP A 37 -6.03 7.23 -9.30
N ILE A 38 -5.14 6.33 -9.71
CA ILE A 38 -5.13 4.93 -9.26
C ILE A 38 -3.89 4.70 -8.40
N MET A 39 -4.09 4.08 -7.25
CA MET A 39 -3.04 3.67 -6.34
C MET A 39 -3.10 2.15 -6.17
N ILE A 40 -2.07 1.45 -6.64
CA ILE A 40 -2.01 -0.02 -6.58
C ILE A 40 -1.00 -0.43 -5.52
N PHE A 41 -1.42 -1.30 -4.61
CA PHE A 41 -0.58 -1.90 -3.57
C PHE A 41 -0.46 -3.40 -3.83
N PRO A 42 0.44 -3.84 -4.72
CA PRO A 42 0.64 -5.24 -5.05
C PRO A 42 1.37 -5.97 -3.91
N SER A 43 1.44 -7.30 -3.97
CA SER A 43 2.36 -8.06 -3.12
C SER A 43 3.81 -7.62 -3.37
N HIS A 44 4.66 -7.68 -2.35
CA HIS A 44 6.02 -7.14 -2.41
C HIS A 44 6.83 -7.70 -3.59
N VAL A 45 6.69 -8.99 -3.88
CA VAL A 45 7.38 -9.66 -5.01
C VAL A 45 6.99 -9.13 -6.38
N ALA A 46 5.87 -8.45 -6.51
CA ALA A 46 5.36 -7.95 -7.79
C ALA A 46 5.62 -6.45 -8.01
N ILE A 47 6.10 -5.70 -7.01
CA ILE A 47 6.23 -4.24 -7.08
C ILE A 47 7.01 -3.82 -8.33
N SER A 48 8.22 -4.34 -8.54
CA SER A 48 9.07 -3.96 -9.68
C SER A 48 8.42 -4.28 -11.03
N ILE A 49 7.73 -5.41 -11.12
CA ILE A 49 7.01 -5.81 -12.34
C ILE A 49 5.89 -4.83 -12.65
N ILE A 50 5.12 -4.44 -11.62
CA ILE A 50 3.99 -3.53 -11.79
C ILE A 50 4.48 -2.11 -12.08
N GLN A 51 5.58 -1.66 -11.45
CA GLN A 51 6.21 -0.39 -11.77
C GLN A 51 6.64 -0.32 -13.24
N ASP A 52 7.24 -1.38 -13.77
CA ASP A 52 7.66 -1.43 -15.18
C ASP A 52 6.46 -1.35 -16.12
N LEU A 53 5.38 -2.04 -15.82
CA LEU A 53 4.16 -2.04 -16.60
C LEU A 53 3.33 -0.76 -16.47
N ALA A 54 3.51 -0.02 -15.38
CA ALA A 54 2.86 1.27 -15.14
C ALA A 54 3.61 2.45 -15.79
N LYS A 55 4.80 2.23 -16.37
CA LYS A 55 5.53 3.29 -17.07
C LYS A 55 4.69 3.86 -18.21
N GLY A 56 4.57 5.19 -18.25
CA GLY A 56 3.74 5.89 -19.23
C GLY A 56 2.29 6.15 -18.80
N PHE A 57 1.96 5.83 -17.56
CA PHE A 57 0.67 6.20 -16.95
C PHE A 57 0.89 7.24 -15.85
N ASP A 58 0.53 8.50 -16.11
CA ASP A 58 0.70 9.58 -15.14
C ASP A 58 -0.28 9.49 -13.96
N ASN A 59 -1.38 8.75 -14.15
CA ASN A 59 -2.44 8.58 -13.17
C ASN A 59 -2.36 7.27 -12.37
N ILE A 60 -1.34 6.41 -12.59
CA ILE A 60 -1.14 5.18 -11.82
C ILE A 60 0.08 5.32 -10.91
N LYS A 61 -0.14 5.14 -9.62
CA LYS A 61 0.89 5.15 -8.57
C LYS A 61 1.00 3.78 -7.94
N ILE A 62 2.23 3.38 -7.59
CA ILE A 62 2.50 2.08 -6.99
C ILE A 62 2.98 2.26 -5.56
N GLY A 63 2.34 1.54 -4.64
CA GLY A 63 2.67 1.58 -3.21
C GLY A 63 3.04 0.22 -2.64
N MET A 64 3.50 0.23 -1.38
CA MET A 64 3.72 -0.96 -0.57
C MET A 64 2.53 -1.23 0.34
N GLN A 65 2.28 -2.50 0.64
CA GLN A 65 1.20 -2.91 1.57
C GLN A 65 1.56 -2.73 3.04
N ASP A 66 2.85 -2.67 3.35
CA ASP A 66 3.43 -2.44 4.67
C ASP A 66 4.93 -2.17 4.51
N CYS A 67 5.56 -1.58 5.52
CA CYS A 67 7.01 -1.39 5.59
C CYS A 67 7.54 -1.61 7.01
N ASP A 68 8.86 -1.79 7.13
CA ASP A 68 9.55 -1.77 8.42
C ASP A 68 9.76 -0.34 8.94
N ILE A 69 10.09 -0.22 10.23
CA ILE A 69 10.53 1.04 10.83
C ILE A 69 11.95 1.42 10.44
N LEU A 70 12.71 0.46 9.91
CA LEU A 70 14.10 0.64 9.49
C LEU A 70 14.18 0.77 7.96
N THR A 71 15.08 1.61 7.51
CA THR A 71 15.40 1.75 6.08
C THR A 71 16.42 0.71 5.62
N SER A 72 17.22 0.17 6.54
CA SER A 72 18.16 -0.93 6.30
C SER A 72 18.57 -1.55 7.64
N GLY A 73 19.07 -2.78 7.63
CA GLY A 73 19.57 -3.43 8.84
C GLY A 73 19.47 -4.96 8.85
N ALA A 74 19.88 -5.57 9.97
CA ALA A 74 19.84 -7.01 10.19
C ALA A 74 18.44 -7.47 10.67
N VAL A 75 17.43 -7.33 9.81
CA VAL A 75 16.03 -7.68 10.09
C VAL A 75 15.51 -8.61 8.98
N THR A 76 15.80 -9.90 9.16
CA THR A 76 15.48 -10.93 8.16
C THR A 76 13.99 -10.94 7.81
N GLY A 77 13.67 -10.85 6.52
CA GLY A 77 12.30 -10.93 5.99
C GLY A 77 11.51 -9.63 6.05
N SER A 78 12.03 -8.56 6.66
CA SER A 78 11.39 -7.25 6.65
C SER A 78 11.57 -6.52 5.32
N ASN A 79 10.63 -5.64 5.02
CA ASN A 79 10.61 -4.84 3.81
C ASN A 79 10.87 -3.37 4.13
N SER A 80 12.03 -2.88 3.68
CA SER A 80 12.33 -1.45 3.79
C SER A 80 11.49 -0.62 2.85
N ILE A 81 11.01 0.54 3.31
CA ILE A 81 10.31 1.50 2.47
C ILE A 81 11.17 2.02 1.30
N THR A 82 12.50 1.96 1.46
CA THR A 82 13.47 2.40 0.45
C THR A 82 13.89 1.30 -0.53
N SER A 83 13.44 0.03 -0.33
CA SER A 83 13.80 -1.10 -1.20
C SER A 83 13.24 -0.97 -2.63
N HIS A 84 12.18 -0.19 -2.79
CA HIS A 84 11.58 0.16 -4.07
C HIS A 84 11.29 1.66 -4.14
N LYS A 85 11.31 2.23 -5.34
CA LYS A 85 10.87 3.62 -5.56
C LYS A 85 9.35 3.68 -5.62
N VAL A 86 8.69 3.56 -4.48
CA VAL A 86 7.23 3.57 -4.38
C VAL A 86 6.68 4.96 -4.11
N ASP A 87 5.42 5.18 -4.48
CA ASP A 87 4.74 6.47 -4.33
C ASP A 87 4.04 6.61 -2.96
N SER A 88 3.73 5.49 -2.31
CA SER A 88 3.03 5.47 -1.02
C SER A 88 3.18 4.13 -0.31
N CYS A 89 2.73 4.05 0.94
CA CYS A 89 2.65 2.79 1.70
C CYS A 89 1.38 2.75 2.54
N ILE A 90 0.74 1.59 2.61
CA ILE A 90 -0.33 1.35 3.58
C ILE A 90 0.31 1.13 4.96
N VAL A 91 -0.19 1.82 5.97
CA VAL A 91 0.30 1.73 7.35
C VAL A 91 -0.87 1.46 8.29
N GLY A 92 -0.71 0.48 9.18
CA GLY A 92 -1.69 0.19 10.22
C GLY A 92 -2.99 -0.45 9.74
N HIS A 93 -2.95 -1.20 8.61
CA HIS A 93 -4.11 -1.94 8.13
C HIS A 93 -4.67 -2.87 9.22
N SER A 94 -5.99 -3.05 9.28
CA SER A 94 -6.66 -3.83 10.31
C SER A 94 -6.08 -5.25 10.49
N GLU A 95 -5.70 -5.92 9.40
CA GLU A 95 -5.03 -7.22 9.44
C GLU A 95 -3.67 -7.16 10.14
N ARG A 96 -2.90 -6.07 9.97
CA ARG A 96 -1.62 -5.87 10.67
C ARG A 96 -1.83 -5.68 12.17
N ARG A 97 -2.86 -4.93 12.53
CA ARG A 97 -3.23 -4.72 13.94
C ARG A 97 -3.72 -5.99 14.62
N THR A 98 -4.56 -6.79 13.94
CA THR A 98 -5.21 -7.98 14.54
C THR A 98 -4.39 -9.26 14.42
N ILE A 99 -3.74 -9.52 13.29
CA ILE A 99 -3.02 -10.76 13.03
C ILE A 99 -1.57 -10.65 13.48
N PHE A 100 -0.93 -9.49 13.25
CA PHE A 100 0.49 -9.28 13.56
C PHE A 100 0.70 -8.47 14.84
N ASN A 101 -0.38 -8.12 15.56
CA ASN A 101 -0.35 -7.39 16.83
C ASN A 101 0.41 -6.05 16.75
N GLU A 102 0.34 -5.35 15.60
CA GLU A 102 0.91 -4.03 15.46
C GLU A 102 0.11 -3.01 16.29
N ASN A 103 0.73 -2.48 17.33
CA ASN A 103 0.15 -1.44 18.18
C ASN A 103 0.38 -0.04 17.60
N ASP A 104 -0.28 0.97 18.18
CA ASP A 104 -0.22 2.35 17.69
C ASP A 104 1.19 2.95 17.75
N GLU A 105 2.02 2.56 18.72
CA GLU A 105 3.41 3.01 18.81
C GLU A 105 4.26 2.52 17.62
N LEU A 106 4.09 1.25 17.23
CA LEU A 106 4.76 0.69 16.06
C LEU A 106 4.24 1.33 14.77
N ILE A 107 2.92 1.49 14.66
CA ILE A 107 2.27 2.13 13.51
C ILE A 107 2.73 3.57 13.35
N LYS A 108 2.84 4.34 14.44
CA LYS A 108 3.37 5.69 14.42
C LYS A 108 4.82 5.74 13.91
N LYS A 109 5.68 4.81 14.33
CA LYS A 109 7.06 4.72 13.83
C LYS A 109 7.11 4.40 12.35
N LYS A 110 6.30 3.45 11.88
CA LYS A 110 6.17 3.13 10.44
C LYS A 110 5.67 4.32 9.63
N LEU A 111 4.65 5.02 10.13
CA LEU A 111 4.10 6.21 9.48
C LEU A 111 5.15 7.29 9.34
N ASN A 112 5.88 7.61 10.41
CA ASN A 112 6.95 8.60 10.36
C ASN A 112 8.02 8.20 9.35
N ASN A 113 8.47 6.93 9.36
CA ASN A 113 9.44 6.44 8.39
C ASN A 113 8.94 6.59 6.94
N CYS A 114 7.67 6.27 6.67
CA CYS A 114 7.06 6.50 5.37
C CYS A 114 7.10 7.98 4.95
N LEU A 115 6.66 8.87 5.83
CA LEU A 115 6.57 10.30 5.53
C LEU A 115 7.96 10.91 5.32
N ASP A 116 8.93 10.50 6.11
CA ASP A 116 10.32 10.97 6.02
C ASP A 116 11.01 10.51 4.71
N GLN A 117 10.71 9.29 4.24
CA GLN A 117 11.40 8.70 3.09
C GLN A 117 10.70 8.96 1.75
N ILE A 118 9.38 8.96 1.71
CA ILE A 118 8.60 9.07 0.47
C ILE A 118 7.52 10.16 0.51
N GLY A 119 7.26 10.77 1.66
CA GLY A 119 6.31 11.88 1.82
C GLY A 119 4.83 11.51 1.71
N SER A 120 4.48 10.23 1.59
CA SER A 120 3.10 9.79 1.38
C SER A 120 2.81 8.44 2.05
N ALA A 121 1.68 8.35 2.76
CA ALA A 121 1.20 7.13 3.37
C ALA A 121 -0.33 7.06 3.35
N VAL A 122 -0.86 5.84 3.32
CA VAL A 122 -2.28 5.55 3.55
C VAL A 122 -2.40 4.98 4.97
N LEU A 123 -2.69 5.85 5.94
CA LEU A 123 -2.91 5.43 7.32
C LEU A 123 -4.31 4.82 7.46
N CYS A 124 -4.37 3.56 7.86
CA CYS A 124 -5.62 2.88 8.17
C CYS A 124 -6.03 3.14 9.61
N ILE A 125 -7.21 3.71 9.77
CA ILE A 125 -7.86 3.96 11.06
C ILE A 125 -9.21 3.26 11.09
N GLY A 126 -9.71 2.92 12.28
CA GLY A 126 -11.01 2.30 12.44
C GLY A 126 -11.18 1.72 13.84
N GLU A 127 -12.41 1.35 14.13
CA GLU A 127 -12.83 0.73 15.38
C GLU A 127 -13.00 -0.78 15.23
N LYS A 128 -12.91 -1.51 16.32
CA LYS A 128 -13.30 -2.92 16.39
C LYS A 128 -14.82 -3.02 16.58
N LEU A 129 -15.39 -4.16 16.20
CA LEU A 129 -16.84 -4.39 16.30
C LEU A 129 -17.36 -4.18 17.75
N ASN A 130 -16.65 -4.69 18.73
CA ASN A 130 -17.01 -4.52 20.14
C ASN A 130 -16.94 -3.06 20.60
N GLU A 131 -15.98 -2.28 20.09
CA GLU A 131 -15.88 -0.84 20.40
C GLU A 131 -17.08 -0.07 19.82
N LYS A 132 -17.51 -0.46 18.60
CA LYS A 132 -18.71 0.10 17.96
C LYS A 132 -19.98 -0.27 18.73
N GLU A 133 -20.14 -1.55 19.12
CA GLU A 133 -21.31 -2.03 19.87
C GLU A 133 -21.41 -1.39 21.26
N GLU A 134 -20.28 -1.06 21.87
CA GLU A 134 -20.20 -0.37 23.17
C GLU A 134 -20.26 1.17 23.07
N ASN A 135 -20.51 1.73 21.86
CA ASN A 135 -20.49 3.18 21.59
C ASN A 135 -19.18 3.87 22.03
N LYS A 136 -18.05 3.16 21.90
CA LYS A 136 -16.70 3.66 22.19
C LYS A 136 -15.95 4.13 20.94
N THR A 137 -16.65 4.33 19.85
CA THR A 137 -16.14 4.99 18.64
C THR A 137 -15.83 6.44 18.95
N PHE A 138 -14.77 6.99 18.42
CA PHE A 138 -14.27 8.35 18.62
C PHE A 138 -15.36 9.43 18.58
#